data_cc3d51568196cbbcc3db84b098c8fb45
#
_entry.id   cc3d51568196cbbcc3db84b098c8fb45
#
_cell.length_a   1.000
_cell.length_b   1.000
_cell.length_c   1.000
_cell.angle_alpha   90.00
_cell.angle_beta   90.00
_cell.angle_gamma   90.00
#
_symmetry.space_group_name_H-M   'P 1'
#
loop_
_entity.id
_entity.type
_entity.pdbx_description
1 polymer ?
#
loop_
_entity_poly.entity_id
_entity_poly.type
_entity_poly.pdbx_seq_one_letter_code
_entity_poly.pdbx_strand_id
1 'polypeptide(L)'
;MSTPDITATPVGHSGTAVDITERKSWSGGGGLATTIILISIILIAPAIFLIGTTSTKLDAGTISVPMGVALILAGACCFILSLLGLTSIRIISPGETRVIQFFGRYIGTIRHTGLRAIPPLSNPTKVSIKVRNFETNTIKVNDLNGNPINIGAIVVWQVADTAKATFAVENVDDFIHSQAESALRHVATTHPYDSTDTTT
;
A
#
# COMPACT_ATOMS: atom_id res chain seq x y z
N MET A 1 8.64 43.00 -9.64
CA MET A 1 8.15 42.52 -8.34
C MET A 1 7.77 41.06 -8.55
N SER A 2 8.76 40.16 -8.35
CA SER A 2 8.61 38.72 -8.60
C SER A 2 7.85 38.08 -7.47
N THR A 3 6.75 37.42 -7.78
CA THR A 3 6.01 36.55 -6.84
C THR A 3 6.92 35.48 -6.29
N PRO A 4 7.01 35.30 -4.97
CA PRO A 4 7.78 34.19 -4.40
C PRO A 4 7.10 32.87 -4.79
N ASP A 5 7.90 32.00 -5.36
CA ASP A 5 7.55 30.61 -5.68
C ASP A 5 7.34 29.85 -4.36
N ILE A 6 6.07 29.67 -3.97
CA ILE A 6 5.67 28.87 -2.81
C ILE A 6 5.59 27.38 -3.17
N THR A 7 6.61 26.85 -3.83
CA THR A 7 6.90 25.44 -3.75
C THR A 7 7.60 25.20 -2.42
N ALA A 8 6.81 25.13 -1.35
CA ALA A 8 7.29 24.73 -0.04
C ALA A 8 7.93 23.35 -0.17
N THR A 9 9.26 23.33 -0.34
CA THR A 9 10.04 22.13 -0.07
C THR A 9 9.78 21.79 1.41
N PRO A 10 9.31 20.57 1.70
CA PRO A 10 9.12 20.18 3.08
C PRO A 10 10.45 20.34 3.81
N VAL A 11 10.43 21.09 4.92
CA VAL A 11 11.58 21.31 5.79
C VAL A 11 11.93 19.95 6.41
N GLY A 12 12.90 19.28 5.83
CA GLY A 12 13.35 17.98 6.29
C GLY A 12 14.45 17.46 5.41
N HIS A 13 15.69 17.78 5.76
CA HIS A 13 16.93 17.13 5.32
C HIS A 13 17.15 17.03 3.81
N SER A 14 18.23 17.59 3.35
CA SER A 14 18.93 17.33 2.09
C SER A 14 19.43 15.86 1.98
N GLY A 15 18.52 14.91 2.15
CA GLY A 15 18.77 13.48 2.04
C GLY A 15 17.65 12.87 1.25
N THR A 16 17.94 12.48 -0.01
CA THR A 16 17.08 11.66 -0.88
C THR A 16 15.59 11.89 -0.68
N ALA A 17 15.07 12.96 -1.28
CA ALA A 17 13.63 13.09 -1.48
C ALA A 17 13.19 11.81 -2.19
N VAL A 18 12.38 11.00 -1.51
CA VAL A 18 11.79 9.80 -2.10
C VAL A 18 10.74 10.31 -3.10
N ASP A 19 11.20 10.71 -4.30
CA ASP A 19 10.33 11.16 -5.38
C ASP A 19 9.66 9.93 -6.00
N ILE A 20 8.70 9.37 -5.26
CA ILE A 20 7.86 8.28 -5.73
C ILE A 20 6.55 8.87 -6.20
N THR A 21 6.34 8.84 -7.51
CA THR A 21 5.04 9.10 -8.11
C THR A 21 4.23 7.81 -8.17
N GLU A 22 2.94 7.90 -7.81
CA GLU A 22 2.05 6.74 -7.87
C GLU A 22 1.94 6.26 -9.33
N ARG A 23 2.26 4.97 -9.53
CA ARG A 23 2.12 4.30 -10.82
C ARG A 23 1.10 3.18 -10.70
N LYS A 24 0.29 2.98 -11.74
CA LYS A 24 -0.64 1.86 -11.78
C LYS A 24 0.15 0.56 -11.95
N SER A 25 -0.01 -0.37 -11.01
CA SER A 25 0.57 -1.71 -11.14
C SER A 25 -0.25 -2.56 -12.09
N TRP A 26 0.43 -3.50 -12.76
CA TRP A 26 -0.27 -4.57 -13.48
C TRP A 26 -1.04 -5.42 -12.46
N SER A 27 -2.33 -5.65 -12.76
CA SER A 27 -3.17 -6.56 -11.99
C SER A 27 -4.09 -7.31 -12.93
N GLY A 28 -4.04 -8.61 -12.86
CA GLY A 28 -4.98 -9.47 -13.58
C GLY A 28 -6.38 -9.32 -12.99
N GLY A 29 -7.40 -9.28 -13.85
CA GLY A 29 -8.80 -9.24 -13.43
C GLY A 29 -9.22 -10.49 -12.65
N GLY A 30 -10.42 -10.45 -12.06
CA GLY A 30 -10.96 -11.57 -11.29
C GLY A 30 -11.02 -12.89 -12.08
N GLY A 31 -11.35 -12.84 -13.35
CA GLY A 31 -11.34 -14.02 -14.23
C GLY A 31 -9.95 -14.67 -14.34
N LEU A 32 -8.91 -13.86 -14.50
CA LEU A 32 -7.53 -14.35 -14.54
C LEU A 32 -7.08 -14.92 -13.18
N ALA A 33 -7.50 -14.29 -12.08
CA ALA A 33 -7.22 -14.81 -10.75
C ALA A 33 -7.91 -16.16 -10.50
N THR A 34 -9.17 -16.33 -10.91
CA THR A 34 -9.90 -17.59 -10.77
C THR A 34 -9.30 -18.70 -11.65
N THR A 35 -8.87 -18.39 -12.86
CA THR A 35 -8.19 -19.37 -13.73
C THR A 35 -6.85 -19.82 -13.12
N ILE A 36 -6.07 -18.93 -12.54
CA ILE A 36 -4.82 -19.28 -11.82
C ILE A 36 -5.13 -20.20 -10.64
N ILE A 37 -6.18 -19.93 -9.85
CA ILE A 37 -6.60 -20.80 -8.74
C ILE A 37 -6.92 -22.21 -9.24
N LEU A 38 -7.77 -22.31 -10.25
CA LEU A 38 -8.19 -23.59 -10.80
C LEU A 38 -7.01 -24.40 -11.34
N ILE A 39 -6.14 -23.77 -12.12
CA ILE A 39 -4.93 -24.41 -12.67
C ILE A 39 -4.01 -24.85 -11.53
N SER A 40 -3.80 -24.01 -10.50
CA SER A 40 -2.96 -24.34 -9.35
C SER A 40 -3.51 -25.56 -8.60
N ILE A 41 -4.82 -25.61 -8.33
CA ILE A 41 -5.46 -26.75 -7.66
C ILE A 41 -5.37 -28.01 -8.50
N ILE A 42 -5.62 -27.92 -9.82
CA ILE A 42 -5.54 -29.07 -10.73
C ILE A 42 -4.11 -29.60 -10.81
N LEU A 43 -3.08 -28.77 -10.72
CA LEU A 43 -1.68 -29.17 -10.79
C LEU A 43 -1.15 -29.80 -9.47
N ILE A 44 -1.71 -29.45 -8.32
CA ILE A 44 -1.26 -29.98 -7.02
C ILE A 44 -1.45 -31.49 -6.92
N ALA A 45 -2.63 -31.99 -7.26
CA ALA A 45 -2.95 -33.41 -7.12
C ALA A 45 -2.04 -34.32 -7.97
N PRO A 46 -1.86 -34.09 -9.29
CA PRO A 46 -0.95 -34.91 -10.09
C PRO A 46 0.52 -34.70 -9.70
N ALA A 47 0.93 -33.52 -9.21
CA ALA A 47 2.29 -33.32 -8.73
C ALA A 47 2.61 -34.20 -7.53
N ILE A 48 1.73 -34.21 -6.52
CA ILE A 48 1.88 -35.08 -5.33
C ILE A 48 1.83 -36.55 -5.72
N PHE A 49 0.87 -36.95 -6.59
CA PHE A 49 0.75 -38.31 -7.09
C PHE A 49 2.00 -38.78 -7.84
N LEU A 50 2.55 -37.93 -8.70
CA LEU A 50 3.76 -38.23 -9.46
C LEU A 50 4.97 -38.45 -8.54
N ILE A 51 5.15 -37.59 -7.55
CA ILE A 51 6.24 -37.72 -6.56
C ILE A 51 6.07 -39.01 -5.78
N GLY A 52 4.87 -39.27 -5.23
CA GLY A 52 4.61 -40.46 -4.40
C GLY A 52 4.77 -41.77 -5.17
N THR A 53 4.19 -41.90 -6.36
CA THR A 53 4.30 -43.13 -7.17
C THR A 53 5.72 -43.37 -7.69
N THR A 54 6.45 -42.28 -7.99
CA THR A 54 7.83 -42.42 -8.49
C THR A 54 8.78 -42.86 -7.38
N SER A 55 8.62 -42.34 -6.16
CA SER A 55 9.46 -42.78 -5.03
C SER A 55 9.26 -44.28 -4.74
N THR A 56 8.02 -44.77 -4.67
CA THR A 56 7.74 -46.19 -4.45
C THR A 56 8.27 -47.11 -5.57
N LYS A 57 8.22 -46.67 -6.83
CA LYS A 57 8.78 -47.43 -7.97
C LYS A 57 10.30 -47.42 -7.98
N LEU A 58 10.92 -46.36 -7.48
CA LEU A 58 12.37 -46.28 -7.34
C LEU A 58 12.87 -47.23 -6.25
N ASP A 59 12.18 -47.26 -5.10
CA ASP A 59 12.47 -48.17 -4.00
C ASP A 59 12.30 -49.62 -4.39
N ALA A 60 11.27 -49.92 -5.23
CA ALA A 60 11.03 -51.26 -5.77
C ALA A 60 11.98 -51.64 -6.93
N GLY A 61 12.88 -50.78 -7.35
CA GLY A 61 13.82 -51.04 -8.45
C GLY A 61 13.18 -51.19 -9.83
N THR A 62 11.90 -50.77 -10.00
CA THR A 62 11.13 -50.94 -11.24
C THR A 62 11.45 -49.90 -12.30
N ILE A 63 12.11 -48.81 -11.92
CA ILE A 63 12.57 -47.74 -12.83
C ILE A 63 14.04 -47.42 -12.57
N SER A 64 14.74 -46.97 -13.63
CA SER A 64 16.13 -46.56 -13.50
C SER A 64 16.25 -45.29 -12.62
N VAL A 65 17.30 -45.24 -11.81
CA VAL A 65 17.56 -44.09 -10.91
C VAL A 65 17.50 -42.72 -11.62
N PRO A 66 18.15 -42.49 -12.78
CA PRO A 66 18.10 -41.21 -13.45
C PRO A 66 16.68 -40.83 -13.92
N MET A 67 15.89 -41.81 -14.35
CA MET A 67 14.49 -41.56 -14.74
C MET A 67 13.62 -41.20 -13.54
N GLY A 68 13.79 -41.90 -12.41
CA GLY A 68 13.07 -41.58 -11.17
C GLY A 68 13.38 -40.21 -10.63
N VAL A 69 14.66 -39.82 -10.63
CA VAL A 69 15.07 -38.46 -10.21
C VAL A 69 14.47 -37.41 -11.13
N ALA A 70 14.48 -37.59 -12.46
CA ALA A 70 13.89 -36.63 -13.39
C ALA A 70 12.38 -36.43 -13.17
N LEU A 71 11.63 -37.51 -12.91
CA LEU A 71 10.19 -37.45 -12.63
C LEU A 71 9.88 -36.76 -11.29
N ILE A 72 10.66 -37.02 -10.25
CA ILE A 72 10.53 -36.35 -8.94
C ILE A 72 10.79 -34.86 -9.08
N LEU A 73 11.84 -34.46 -9.80
CA LEU A 73 12.16 -33.06 -10.05
C LEU A 73 11.05 -32.38 -10.85
N ALA A 74 10.48 -33.03 -11.86
CA ALA A 74 9.35 -32.49 -12.62
C ALA A 74 8.11 -32.30 -11.73
N GLY A 75 7.79 -33.27 -10.88
CA GLY A 75 6.69 -33.18 -9.91
C GLY A 75 6.92 -32.05 -8.90
N ALA A 76 8.13 -31.92 -8.38
CA ALA A 76 8.50 -30.85 -7.46
C ALA A 76 8.41 -29.47 -8.11
N CYS A 77 8.84 -29.34 -9.36
CA CYS A 77 8.72 -28.09 -10.14
C CYS A 77 7.24 -27.71 -10.35
N CYS A 78 6.37 -28.64 -10.74
CA CYS A 78 4.94 -28.40 -10.86
C CYS A 78 4.29 -28.00 -9.54
N PHE A 79 4.70 -28.62 -8.43
CA PHE A 79 4.21 -28.29 -7.12
C PHE A 79 4.61 -26.86 -6.69
N ILE A 80 5.87 -26.48 -6.89
CA ILE A 80 6.36 -25.13 -6.60
C ILE A 80 5.65 -24.08 -7.45
N LEU A 81 5.47 -24.32 -8.75
CA LEU A 81 4.74 -23.43 -9.64
C LEU A 81 3.29 -23.24 -9.20
N SER A 82 2.65 -24.29 -8.75
CA SER A 82 1.29 -24.25 -8.20
C SER A 82 1.22 -23.40 -6.94
N LEU A 83 2.14 -23.57 -5.99
CA LEU A 83 2.20 -22.72 -4.80
C LEU A 83 2.46 -21.25 -5.13
N LEU A 84 3.37 -20.97 -6.06
CA LEU A 84 3.61 -19.60 -6.53
C LEU A 84 2.35 -18.98 -7.15
N GLY A 85 1.57 -19.75 -7.90
CA GLY A 85 0.29 -19.31 -8.44
C GLY A 85 -0.70 -18.91 -7.34
N LEU A 86 -0.81 -19.71 -6.28
CA LEU A 86 -1.70 -19.40 -5.15
C LEU A 86 -1.25 -18.15 -4.36
N THR A 87 0.05 -17.91 -4.21
CA THR A 87 0.55 -16.70 -3.55
C THR A 87 0.29 -15.42 -4.34
N SER A 88 0.06 -15.54 -5.64
CA SER A 88 -0.23 -14.43 -6.56
C SER A 88 -1.62 -13.80 -6.38
N ILE A 89 -2.49 -14.37 -5.54
CA ILE A 89 -3.89 -13.97 -5.46
C ILE A 89 -4.14 -13.13 -4.21
N ARG A 90 -4.83 -11.99 -4.40
CA ARG A 90 -5.25 -11.11 -3.29
C ARG A 90 -6.67 -10.59 -3.51
N ILE A 91 -7.39 -10.43 -2.41
CA ILE A 91 -8.69 -9.78 -2.37
C ILE A 91 -8.48 -8.34 -1.94
N ILE A 92 -9.05 -7.40 -2.68
CA ILE A 92 -8.98 -5.97 -2.42
C ILE A 92 -10.39 -5.47 -2.12
N SER A 93 -10.60 -5.01 -0.88
CA SER A 93 -11.89 -4.50 -0.43
C SER A 93 -12.14 -3.06 -0.93
N PRO A 94 -13.40 -2.63 -1.11
CA PRO A 94 -13.73 -1.24 -1.39
C PRO A 94 -13.19 -0.28 -0.32
N GLY A 95 -12.65 0.86 -0.75
CA GLY A 95 -12.01 1.84 0.15
C GLY A 95 -10.58 1.49 0.58
N GLU A 96 -9.99 0.46 -0.03
CA GLU A 96 -8.60 0.04 0.20
C GLU A 96 -7.84 -0.04 -1.11
N THR A 97 -6.55 0.21 -1.03
CA THR A 97 -5.60 0.02 -2.12
C THR A 97 -4.46 -0.88 -1.69
N ARG A 98 -3.78 -1.46 -2.65
CA ARG A 98 -2.57 -2.26 -2.40
C ARG A 98 -1.38 -1.64 -3.10
N VAL A 99 -0.40 -1.25 -2.32
CA VAL A 99 0.91 -0.78 -2.79
C VAL A 99 1.80 -2.01 -2.94
N ILE A 100 2.25 -2.29 -4.16
CA ILE A 100 2.97 -3.50 -4.50
C ILE A 100 4.48 -3.23 -4.51
N GLN A 101 5.20 -4.01 -3.73
CA GLN A 101 6.66 -4.05 -3.73
C GLN A 101 7.14 -5.42 -4.19
N PHE A 102 8.18 -5.44 -5.00
CA PHE A 102 8.85 -6.66 -5.43
C PHE A 102 10.33 -6.55 -5.05
N PHE A 103 10.78 -7.43 -4.16
CA PHE A 103 12.12 -7.39 -3.57
C PHE A 103 12.56 -5.99 -3.09
N GLY A 104 11.64 -5.29 -2.37
CA GLY A 104 11.91 -3.95 -1.84
C GLY A 104 11.72 -2.80 -2.84
N ARG A 105 11.55 -3.08 -4.14
CA ARG A 105 11.31 -2.06 -5.16
C ARG A 105 9.82 -1.83 -5.35
N TYR A 106 9.39 -0.57 -5.35
CA TYR A 106 8.01 -0.20 -5.69
C TYR A 106 7.72 -0.46 -7.17
N ILE A 107 6.70 -1.26 -7.45
CA ILE A 107 6.23 -1.56 -8.82
C ILE A 107 5.04 -0.69 -9.20
N GLY A 108 4.13 -0.46 -8.25
CA GLY A 108 2.92 0.31 -8.48
C GLY A 108 1.81 0.02 -7.47
N THR A 109 0.69 0.68 -7.65
CA THR A 109 -0.49 0.60 -6.78
C THR A 109 -1.68 0.03 -7.53
N ILE A 110 -2.47 -0.80 -6.85
CA ILE A 110 -3.72 -1.37 -7.36
C ILE A 110 -4.88 -0.74 -6.60
N ARG A 111 -5.74 -0.01 -7.33
CA ARG A 111 -6.96 0.64 -6.80
C ARG A 111 -8.24 -0.12 -7.14
N HIS A 112 -8.16 -1.10 -8.03
CA HIS A 112 -9.34 -1.88 -8.43
C HIS A 112 -9.69 -2.90 -7.35
N THR A 113 -10.96 -2.92 -6.96
CA THR A 113 -11.50 -3.85 -5.95
C THR A 113 -11.78 -5.24 -6.52
N GLY A 114 -11.98 -6.20 -5.61
CA GLY A 114 -12.30 -7.58 -5.94
C GLY A 114 -11.10 -8.51 -5.91
N LEU A 115 -11.31 -9.73 -6.44
CA LEU A 115 -10.25 -10.72 -6.57
C LEU A 115 -9.27 -10.31 -7.69
N ARG A 116 -7.98 -10.23 -7.36
CA ARG A 116 -6.94 -9.78 -8.29
C ARG A 116 -5.74 -10.70 -8.25
N ALA A 117 -5.18 -10.96 -9.45
CA ALA A 117 -3.89 -11.58 -9.59
C ALA A 117 -2.81 -10.49 -9.58
N ILE A 118 -1.81 -10.66 -8.71
CA ILE A 118 -0.64 -9.80 -8.57
C ILE A 118 0.61 -10.59 -8.92
N PRO A 119 1.75 -9.96 -9.23
CA PRO A 119 2.99 -10.69 -9.41
C PRO A 119 3.29 -11.58 -8.20
N PRO A 120 3.64 -12.87 -8.40
CA PRO A 120 4.05 -13.74 -7.30
C PRO A 120 5.30 -13.17 -6.63
N LEU A 121 5.57 -13.57 -5.38
CA LEU A 121 6.71 -13.08 -4.57
C LEU A 121 6.70 -11.57 -4.31
N SER A 122 5.59 -10.87 -4.60
CA SER A 122 5.43 -9.46 -4.23
C SER A 122 4.87 -9.31 -2.81
N ASN A 123 5.25 -8.21 -2.15
CA ASN A 123 4.73 -7.83 -0.84
C ASN A 123 3.70 -6.69 -1.00
N PRO A 124 2.39 -6.98 -0.91
CA PRO A 124 1.34 -5.99 -1.02
C PRO A 124 1.07 -5.31 0.33
N THR A 125 1.37 -4.02 0.46
CA THR A 125 1.02 -3.21 1.62
C THR A 125 -0.38 -2.64 1.46
N LYS A 126 -1.22 -2.79 2.49
CA LYS A 126 -2.59 -2.27 2.52
C LYS A 126 -2.59 -0.81 2.93
N VAL A 127 -3.25 0.05 2.14
CA VAL A 127 -3.47 1.46 2.46
C VAL A 127 -4.96 1.78 2.36
N SER A 128 -5.53 2.37 3.40
CA SER A 128 -6.92 2.83 3.40
C SER A 128 -7.02 4.20 2.71
N ILE A 129 -7.97 4.31 1.77
CA ILE A 129 -8.32 5.57 1.11
C ILE A 129 -9.67 6.11 1.59
N LYS A 130 -10.18 5.58 2.70
CA LYS A 130 -11.42 6.05 3.30
C LYS A 130 -11.20 7.42 3.94
N VAL A 131 -12.24 8.22 3.93
CA VAL A 131 -12.24 9.50 4.66
C VAL A 131 -12.14 9.22 6.15
N ARG A 132 -11.29 9.97 6.83
CA ARG A 132 -11.09 9.94 8.29
C ARG A 132 -11.26 11.35 8.82
N ASN A 133 -11.61 11.46 10.09
CA ASN A 133 -11.67 12.71 10.81
C ASN A 133 -11.02 12.56 12.19
N PHE A 134 -10.52 13.66 12.69
CA PHE A 134 -10.08 13.78 14.08
C PHE A 134 -10.30 15.24 14.54
N GLU A 135 -10.35 15.41 15.85
CA GLU A 135 -10.41 16.70 16.49
C GLU A 135 -9.03 17.04 17.05
N THR A 136 -8.55 18.24 16.76
CA THR A 136 -7.29 18.73 17.31
C THR A 136 -7.47 19.03 18.81
N ASN A 137 -6.38 18.94 19.57
CA ASN A 137 -6.38 19.46 20.93
C ASN A 137 -6.69 20.95 20.90
N THR A 138 -7.39 21.44 21.93
CA THR A 138 -7.59 22.88 22.13
C THR A 138 -6.26 23.52 22.46
N ILE A 139 -5.81 24.43 21.60
CA ILE A 139 -4.55 25.18 21.79
C ILE A 139 -4.84 26.62 22.21
N LYS A 140 -4.02 27.14 23.11
CA LYS A 140 -4.02 28.58 23.50
C LYS A 140 -3.08 29.33 22.58
N VAL A 141 -3.61 30.32 21.85
CA VAL A 141 -2.85 31.14 20.89
C VAL A 141 -3.31 32.61 21.04
N ASN A 142 -2.46 33.53 20.59
CA ASN A 142 -2.88 34.93 20.45
C ASN A 142 -3.33 35.15 18.99
N ASP A 143 -4.41 35.90 18.82
CA ASP A 143 -4.87 36.38 17.51
C ASP A 143 -3.95 37.46 16.96
N LEU A 144 -4.28 37.99 15.75
CA LEU A 144 -3.53 39.08 15.12
C LEU A 144 -3.46 40.35 16.02
N ASN A 145 -4.48 40.59 16.87
CA ASN A 145 -4.59 41.74 17.76
C ASN A 145 -3.93 41.48 19.11
N GLY A 146 -3.36 40.29 19.33
CA GLY A 146 -2.73 39.89 20.59
C GLY A 146 -3.68 39.38 21.68
N ASN A 147 -4.94 39.13 21.35
CA ASN A 147 -5.92 38.57 22.29
C ASN A 147 -5.71 37.08 22.46
N PRO A 148 -5.65 36.55 23.68
CA PRO A 148 -5.51 35.11 23.91
C PRO A 148 -6.84 34.41 23.63
N ILE A 149 -6.81 33.46 22.69
CA ILE A 149 -7.97 32.62 22.29
C ILE A 149 -7.65 31.15 22.50
N ASN A 150 -8.69 30.35 22.77
CA ASN A 150 -8.64 28.89 22.75
C ASN A 150 -9.29 28.41 21.46
N ILE A 151 -8.56 27.68 20.66
CA ILE A 151 -9.03 27.21 19.35
C ILE A 151 -8.79 25.73 19.19
N GLY A 152 -9.76 25.03 18.60
CA GLY A 152 -9.68 23.64 18.15
C GLY A 152 -10.36 23.51 16.80
N ALA A 153 -10.05 22.46 16.07
CA ALA A 153 -10.62 22.20 14.76
C ALA A 153 -10.91 20.71 14.56
N ILE A 154 -11.95 20.44 13.77
CA ILE A 154 -12.21 19.10 13.25
C ILE A 154 -11.60 19.02 11.86
N VAL A 155 -10.65 18.10 11.69
CA VAL A 155 -9.94 17.89 10.43
C VAL A 155 -10.48 16.64 9.74
N VAL A 156 -10.97 16.81 8.51
CA VAL A 156 -11.44 15.71 7.66
C VAL A 156 -10.44 15.53 6.53
N TRP A 157 -9.93 14.30 6.37
CA TRP A 157 -8.88 14.02 5.40
C TRP A 157 -8.97 12.62 4.80
N GLN A 158 -8.27 12.41 3.70
CA GLN A 158 -8.13 11.11 3.06
C GLN A 158 -6.79 11.01 2.32
N VAL A 159 -6.31 9.78 2.12
CA VAL A 159 -5.07 9.53 1.36
C VAL A 159 -5.36 9.63 -0.14
N ALA A 160 -4.78 10.61 -0.81
CA ALA A 160 -4.87 10.78 -2.26
C ALA A 160 -3.77 9.97 -2.99
N ASP A 161 -2.51 10.09 -2.54
CA ASP A 161 -1.35 9.35 -3.08
C ASP A 161 -0.90 8.29 -2.07
N THR A 162 -1.19 7.04 -2.40
CA THR A 162 -0.91 5.90 -1.51
C THR A 162 0.56 5.50 -1.53
N ALA A 163 1.29 5.81 -2.60
CA ALA A 163 2.72 5.54 -2.66
C ALA A 163 3.49 6.50 -1.74
N LYS A 164 3.18 7.79 -1.79
CA LYS A 164 3.76 8.78 -0.88
C LYS A 164 3.42 8.50 0.58
N ALA A 165 2.16 8.14 0.86
CA ALA A 165 1.73 7.76 2.20
C ALA A 165 2.46 6.53 2.77
N THR A 166 2.95 5.63 1.90
CA THR A 166 3.64 4.41 2.35
C THR A 166 5.15 4.60 2.48
N PHE A 167 5.76 5.44 1.65
CA PHE A 167 7.22 5.50 1.54
C PHE A 167 7.84 6.84 1.94
N ALA A 168 7.07 7.93 1.90
CA ALA A 168 7.58 9.26 2.24
C ALA A 168 7.27 9.67 3.69
N VAL A 169 6.31 9.02 4.35
CA VAL A 169 5.88 9.34 5.70
C VAL A 169 5.85 8.05 6.53
N GLU A 170 6.48 8.05 7.69
CA GLU A 170 6.51 6.89 8.57
C GLU A 170 5.14 6.63 9.21
N ASN A 171 4.52 7.65 9.77
CA ASN A 171 3.17 7.60 10.31
C ASN A 171 2.33 8.76 9.76
N VAL A 172 1.40 8.43 8.87
CA VAL A 172 0.55 9.43 8.21
C VAL A 172 -0.40 10.11 9.21
N ASP A 173 -0.93 9.36 10.17
CA ASP A 173 -1.86 9.90 11.15
C ASP A 173 -1.16 10.95 12.03
N ASP A 174 0.01 10.64 12.61
CA ASP A 174 0.80 11.58 13.42
C ASP A 174 1.28 12.80 12.62
N PHE A 175 1.67 12.58 11.35
CA PHE A 175 2.06 13.66 10.47
C PHE A 175 0.92 14.65 10.24
N ILE A 176 -0.29 14.16 9.91
CA ILE A 176 -1.47 15.02 9.68
C ILE A 176 -1.87 15.75 10.95
N HIS A 177 -1.84 15.09 12.12
CA HIS A 177 -2.11 15.75 13.40
C HIS A 177 -1.16 16.93 13.66
N SER A 178 0.15 16.71 13.53
CA SER A 178 1.16 17.76 13.76
C SER A 178 1.02 18.93 12.76
N GLN A 179 0.74 18.63 11.48
CA GLN A 179 0.54 19.65 10.47
C GLN A 179 -0.75 20.45 10.70
N ALA A 180 -1.82 19.80 11.13
CA ALA A 180 -3.10 20.44 11.44
C ALA A 180 -2.97 21.42 12.62
N GLU A 181 -2.29 21.02 13.71
CA GLU A 181 -2.05 21.90 14.84
C GLU A 181 -1.17 23.10 14.46
N SER A 182 -0.14 22.87 13.64
CA SER A 182 0.73 23.94 13.15
C SER A 182 -0.02 24.93 12.25
N ALA A 183 -0.84 24.42 11.33
CA ALA A 183 -1.66 25.23 10.46
C ALA A 183 -2.70 26.05 11.25
N LEU A 184 -3.35 25.41 12.23
CA LEU A 184 -4.34 26.07 13.10
C LEU A 184 -3.72 27.24 13.86
N ARG A 185 -2.50 27.05 14.41
CA ARG A 185 -1.75 28.10 15.08
C ARG A 185 -1.40 29.25 14.12
N HIS A 186 -0.93 28.91 12.92
CA HIS A 186 -0.59 29.91 11.92
C HIS A 186 -1.80 30.74 11.50
N VAL A 187 -2.94 30.09 11.23
CA VAL A 187 -4.17 30.80 10.86
C VAL A 187 -4.66 31.72 11.98
N ALA A 188 -4.64 31.22 13.23
CA ALA A 188 -5.06 32.02 14.39
C ALA A 188 -4.21 33.29 14.58
N THR A 189 -2.89 33.21 14.38
CA THR A 189 -1.99 34.38 14.53
C THR A 189 -2.08 35.36 13.38
N THR A 190 -2.59 34.95 12.22
CA THR A 190 -2.67 35.80 11.02
C THR A 190 -4.04 36.44 10.83
N HIS A 191 -5.06 36.03 11.58
CA HIS A 191 -6.42 36.54 11.47
C HIS A 191 -6.92 37.05 12.82
N PRO A 192 -7.65 38.19 12.86
CA PRO A 192 -8.30 38.65 14.08
C PRO A 192 -9.49 37.74 14.40
N TYR A 193 -9.69 37.45 15.68
CA TYR A 193 -10.85 36.68 16.14
C TYR A 193 -12.16 37.48 15.99
N ASP A 194 -12.09 38.77 16.24
CA ASP A 194 -13.23 39.68 16.12
C ASP A 194 -12.88 40.80 15.13
N SER A 195 -13.47 40.73 13.93
CA SER A 195 -13.41 41.85 12.99
C SER A 195 -14.57 42.77 13.28
N THR A 196 -14.29 43.88 13.93
CA THR A 196 -15.24 45.02 14.09
C THR A 196 -15.52 45.76 12.77
N ASP A 197 -15.66 45.05 11.66
CA ASP A 197 -16.22 45.60 10.44
C ASP A 197 -17.75 45.59 10.51
N THR A 198 -18.26 46.47 11.36
CA THR A 198 -19.63 46.99 11.22
C THR A 198 -19.64 47.89 10.01
N THR A 199 -19.78 47.36 8.81
CA THR A 199 -20.30 48.11 7.68
C THR A 199 -21.80 48.34 7.93
N THR A 200 -22.13 49.50 8.48
CA THR A 200 -23.43 50.14 8.40
C THR A 200 -23.77 50.46 6.95
#